data_41318dca4344e7d9d19dc9ff302607f5
#
_entry.id   41318dca4344e7d9d19dc9ff302607f5
#
_cell.length_a   1.000
_cell.length_b   1.000
_cell.length_c   1.000
_cell.angle_alpha   90.00
_cell.angle_beta   90.00
_cell.angle_gamma   90.00
#
_symmetry.space_group_name_H-M   'P 1'
#
loop_
_entity.id
_entity.type
_entity.pdbx_description
1 polymer ?
#
loop_
_entity_poly.entity_id
_entity_poly.type
_entity_poly.pdbx_seq_one_letter_code
_entity_poly.pdbx_strand_id
1 'polypeptide(L)'
;MPIRILPPILANQIAAGEVVERPSSVVKELVENSLDAGADRVEIDIDKGGAKLIRIRDNGCGVAKDELVLALSRHATSKVATLDDLEGINSLGFRGEALASISSVSRLTFTSRTADQSEAWQAQAEGREMSVTIKPAAHPVGTTVEVVDLFFNTPARRKFMRSEKTEFAHIDELVRRIALSRFDATLILRHNGKVVRQYKAANTVPEQERRLAAVCGTPFMHHALAVESEHSDVRLWGWLATPEGARPQSDLQYTYVNGRMMRDKLINHAIRQAYDELLPPDRFAAYVLYIELDPRQVDVNVHPAKHEVRFHQARLIHDFIFQALFTALRREGVSAAHQDAPLAETLVELPVSPQIEYPGQAPRPEWYGAEHSYRAPAQVREGGSGAGRASNYQAPEPPSREAMRGMGALLTTLPIEAEAAPVQPTDPVQSPKQGGCRALTLVEQAYLLIERDNQLALLSLVRAERVLLRHWLLETWGQGLAAQPLLLPVSFKLPKNLIALVTEQERLLKRMGLELKSGGRDTMILTRVPALLRQTDLVRLLPELLQIIEGGSDSDAGQQAEVLCQWLVEQGISREKIYDFSTASRLLTELVAAHADQLTDIRMVRPLSLATVLEEFEHGE
;
A
#
# COMPACT_ATOMS: atom_id res chain seq x y z
N MET A 1 -38.29 18.07 -24.50
CA MET A 1 -38.87 16.75 -24.18
C MET A 1 -39.28 16.75 -22.73
N PRO A 2 -40.44 16.20 -22.36
CA PRO A 2 -40.84 16.12 -20.94
C PRO A 2 -39.98 15.11 -20.18
N ILE A 3 -39.66 15.41 -18.93
CA ILE A 3 -39.00 14.50 -17.99
C ILE A 3 -39.98 13.35 -17.70
N ARG A 4 -39.49 12.11 -17.77
CA ARG A 4 -40.26 10.88 -17.49
C ARG A 4 -39.47 9.95 -16.61
N ILE A 5 -40.16 9.21 -15.73
CA ILE A 5 -39.58 8.10 -14.99
C ILE A 5 -39.30 6.97 -15.99
N LEU A 6 -38.04 6.49 -15.99
CA LEU A 6 -37.65 5.41 -16.87
C LEU A 6 -38.24 4.07 -16.39
N PRO A 7 -38.62 3.17 -17.31
CA PRO A 7 -38.94 1.80 -16.95
C PRO A 7 -37.75 1.15 -16.17
N PRO A 8 -38.02 0.31 -15.15
CA PRO A 8 -36.98 -0.28 -14.30
C PRO A 8 -35.85 -0.97 -15.08
N ILE A 9 -36.19 -1.65 -16.18
CA ILE A 9 -35.22 -2.31 -17.05
C ILE A 9 -34.25 -1.32 -17.69
N LEU A 10 -34.77 -0.23 -18.24
CA LEU A 10 -33.92 0.77 -18.90
C LEU A 10 -33.04 1.47 -17.88
N ALA A 11 -33.59 1.79 -16.70
CA ALA A 11 -32.83 2.32 -15.57
C ALA A 11 -31.73 1.33 -15.13
N ASN A 12 -32.04 0.00 -15.10
CA ASN A 12 -31.05 -1.04 -14.76
C ASN A 12 -29.96 -1.19 -15.83
N GLN A 13 -30.31 -1.10 -17.11
CA GLN A 13 -29.32 -1.15 -18.19
C GLN A 13 -28.41 0.09 -18.22
N ILE A 14 -28.92 1.27 -17.84
CA ILE A 14 -28.11 2.49 -17.71
C ILE A 14 -27.14 2.34 -16.53
N ALA A 15 -27.65 1.96 -15.35
CA ALA A 15 -26.80 1.72 -14.18
C ALA A 15 -25.80 0.57 -14.39
N ALA A 16 -26.21 -0.52 -15.08
CA ALA A 16 -25.27 -1.56 -15.51
C ALA A 16 -24.16 -1.02 -16.41
N GLY A 17 -24.31 0.16 -17.01
CA GLY A 17 -23.28 0.83 -17.79
C GLY A 17 -22.11 1.33 -16.95
N GLU A 18 -22.40 1.70 -15.74
CA GLU A 18 -21.41 2.22 -14.79
C GLU A 18 -20.75 1.11 -13.98
N VAL A 19 -21.47 0.01 -13.71
CA VAL A 19 -21.00 -1.11 -12.87
C VAL A 19 -20.37 -2.23 -13.70
N VAL A 20 -20.95 -2.57 -14.86
CA VAL A 20 -20.55 -3.70 -15.70
C VAL A 20 -20.04 -3.21 -17.05
N GLU A 21 -18.79 -2.83 -17.11
CA GLU A 21 -18.15 -2.40 -18.37
C GLU A 21 -17.66 -3.59 -19.19
N ARG A 22 -17.16 -4.64 -18.55
CA ARG A 22 -16.53 -5.82 -19.17
C ARG A 22 -16.62 -7.07 -18.28
N PRO A 23 -16.25 -8.27 -18.79
CA PRO A 23 -16.26 -9.51 -18.01
C PRO A 23 -15.48 -9.45 -16.69
N SER A 24 -14.32 -8.79 -16.66
CA SER A 24 -13.54 -8.67 -15.42
C SER A 24 -14.26 -7.84 -14.33
N SER A 25 -15.13 -6.88 -14.70
CA SER A 25 -15.95 -6.15 -13.70
C SER A 25 -16.96 -7.08 -13.03
N VAL A 26 -17.58 -7.99 -13.80
CA VAL A 26 -18.48 -9.02 -13.26
C VAL A 26 -17.74 -9.94 -12.30
N VAL A 27 -16.58 -10.47 -12.71
CA VAL A 27 -15.75 -11.35 -11.87
C VAL A 27 -15.36 -10.63 -10.58
N LYS A 28 -14.96 -9.36 -10.65
CA LYS A 28 -14.62 -8.55 -9.47
C LYS A 28 -15.75 -8.52 -8.45
N GLU A 29 -16.93 -8.04 -8.86
CA GLU A 29 -18.06 -7.87 -7.95
C GLU A 29 -18.51 -9.23 -7.34
N LEU A 30 -18.51 -10.31 -8.14
CA LEU A 30 -18.93 -11.62 -7.64
C LEU A 30 -17.90 -12.23 -6.67
N VAL A 31 -16.59 -12.12 -6.96
CA VAL A 31 -15.54 -12.62 -6.05
C VAL A 31 -15.50 -11.78 -4.78
N GLU A 32 -15.64 -10.45 -4.85
CA GLU A 32 -15.74 -9.59 -3.67
C GLU A 32 -16.94 -9.98 -2.79
N ASN A 33 -18.09 -10.32 -3.38
CA ASN A 33 -19.25 -10.80 -2.63
C ASN A 33 -18.98 -12.15 -1.96
N SER A 34 -18.31 -13.08 -2.62
CA SER A 34 -17.92 -14.37 -2.03
C SER A 34 -16.98 -14.19 -0.83
N LEU A 35 -15.98 -13.30 -0.94
CA LEU A 35 -15.05 -12.99 0.13
C LEU A 35 -15.74 -12.27 1.31
N ASP A 36 -16.67 -11.36 1.03
CA ASP A 36 -17.48 -10.68 2.05
C ASP A 36 -18.44 -11.66 2.77
N ALA A 37 -18.84 -12.77 2.10
CA ALA A 37 -19.61 -13.86 2.70
C ALA A 37 -18.75 -14.82 3.55
N GLY A 38 -17.46 -14.49 3.78
CA GLY A 38 -16.55 -15.28 4.58
C GLY A 38 -16.04 -16.56 3.89
N ALA A 39 -16.05 -16.60 2.55
CA ALA A 39 -15.52 -17.74 1.83
C ALA A 39 -13.98 -17.82 1.95
N ASP A 40 -13.47 -18.99 2.30
CA ASP A 40 -12.05 -19.33 2.29
C ASP A 40 -11.64 -20.06 1.00
N ARG A 41 -12.62 -20.40 0.14
CA ARG A 41 -12.40 -21.04 -1.15
C ARG A 41 -13.35 -20.47 -2.21
N VAL A 42 -12.77 -19.91 -3.28
CA VAL A 42 -13.51 -19.38 -4.44
C VAL A 42 -13.00 -20.02 -5.73
N GLU A 43 -13.90 -20.63 -6.48
CA GLU A 43 -13.63 -21.23 -7.80
C GLU A 43 -14.24 -20.33 -8.88
N ILE A 44 -13.44 -20.00 -9.89
CA ILE A 44 -13.75 -19.05 -10.95
C ILE A 44 -13.62 -19.78 -12.29
N ASP A 45 -14.75 -20.09 -12.93
CA ASP A 45 -14.78 -20.76 -14.23
C ASP A 45 -15.18 -19.76 -15.33
N ILE A 46 -14.33 -19.62 -16.35
CA ILE A 46 -14.50 -18.65 -17.43
C ILE A 46 -14.50 -19.38 -18.78
N ASP A 47 -15.54 -19.16 -19.59
CA ASP A 47 -15.56 -19.61 -20.97
C ASP A 47 -15.58 -18.44 -21.94
N LYS A 48 -14.80 -18.55 -23.02
CA LYS A 48 -14.67 -17.54 -24.09
C LYS A 48 -14.41 -16.14 -23.54
N GLY A 49 -13.42 -16.03 -22.62
CA GLY A 49 -13.04 -14.74 -22.02
C GLY A 49 -14.14 -14.09 -21.17
N GLY A 50 -15.14 -14.87 -20.72
CA GLY A 50 -16.28 -14.39 -19.93
C GLY A 50 -17.49 -13.95 -20.75
N ALA A 51 -17.41 -13.98 -22.07
CA ALA A 51 -18.55 -13.65 -22.92
C ALA A 51 -19.64 -14.73 -22.89
N LYS A 52 -19.25 -16.02 -22.76
CA LYS A 52 -20.16 -17.15 -22.78
C LYS A 52 -20.57 -17.58 -21.38
N LEU A 53 -19.61 -17.73 -20.46
CA LEU A 53 -19.85 -18.14 -19.08
C LEU A 53 -18.86 -17.46 -18.16
N ILE A 54 -19.40 -16.93 -17.07
CA ILE A 54 -18.68 -16.59 -15.83
C ILE A 54 -19.40 -17.33 -14.72
N ARG A 55 -18.73 -18.28 -14.06
CA ARG A 55 -19.27 -19.00 -12.91
C ARG A 55 -18.33 -18.78 -11.73
N ILE A 56 -18.91 -18.29 -10.65
CA ILE A 56 -18.20 -18.12 -9.37
C ILE A 56 -18.87 -19.03 -8.35
N ARG A 57 -18.08 -19.91 -7.74
CA ARG A 57 -18.52 -20.81 -6.68
C ARG A 57 -17.71 -20.58 -5.43
N ASP A 58 -18.36 -20.43 -4.32
CA ASP A 58 -17.76 -20.23 -3.00
C ASP A 58 -18.34 -21.19 -1.95
N ASN A 59 -17.67 -21.24 -0.80
CA ASN A 59 -18.08 -21.96 0.38
C ASN A 59 -18.40 -21.02 1.56
N GLY A 60 -18.84 -19.79 1.27
CA GLY A 60 -19.24 -18.79 2.26
C GLY A 60 -20.54 -19.17 3.00
N CYS A 61 -21.07 -18.23 3.78
CA CYS A 61 -22.26 -18.46 4.60
C CYS A 61 -23.54 -18.77 3.80
N GLY A 62 -23.55 -18.48 2.50
CA GLY A 62 -24.72 -18.64 1.64
C GLY A 62 -25.78 -17.54 1.86
N VAL A 63 -26.90 -17.65 1.13
CA VAL A 63 -28.05 -16.75 1.18
C VAL A 63 -29.31 -17.58 1.40
N ALA A 64 -30.17 -17.17 2.34
CA ALA A 64 -31.39 -17.87 2.68
C ALA A 64 -32.42 -17.77 1.53
N LYS A 65 -33.33 -18.75 1.42
CA LYS A 65 -34.37 -18.80 0.40
C LYS A 65 -35.16 -17.49 0.29
N ASP A 66 -35.55 -16.94 1.43
CA ASP A 66 -36.41 -15.75 1.50
C ASP A 66 -35.68 -14.48 1.05
N GLU A 67 -34.34 -14.47 1.12
CA GLU A 67 -33.49 -13.36 0.72
C GLU A 67 -33.04 -13.45 -0.75
N LEU A 68 -33.21 -14.57 -1.44
CA LEU A 68 -32.75 -14.74 -2.83
C LEU A 68 -33.36 -13.72 -3.80
N VAL A 69 -34.64 -13.36 -3.61
CA VAL A 69 -35.29 -12.33 -4.44
C VAL A 69 -34.71 -10.96 -4.14
N LEU A 70 -34.49 -10.67 -2.84
CA LEU A 70 -33.88 -9.41 -2.40
C LEU A 70 -32.46 -9.26 -2.90
N ALA A 71 -31.65 -10.33 -2.89
CA ALA A 71 -30.27 -10.33 -3.38
C ALA A 71 -30.17 -9.91 -4.87
N LEU A 72 -31.22 -10.17 -5.66
CA LEU A 72 -31.32 -9.76 -7.07
C LEU A 72 -32.03 -8.42 -7.26
N SER A 73 -32.51 -7.80 -6.18
CA SER A 73 -33.18 -6.51 -6.20
C SER A 73 -32.18 -5.35 -6.07
N ARG A 74 -32.57 -4.17 -6.54
CA ARG A 74 -31.74 -2.97 -6.37
C ARG A 74 -31.80 -2.44 -4.96
N HIS A 75 -30.67 -1.83 -4.54
CA HIS A 75 -30.54 -1.19 -3.24
C HIS A 75 -30.78 -2.14 -2.05
N ALA A 76 -30.73 -3.45 -2.30
CA ALA A 76 -30.80 -4.46 -1.27
C ALA A 76 -29.37 -4.90 -0.91
N THR A 77 -28.96 -4.65 0.34
CA THR A 77 -27.65 -4.99 0.86
C THR A 77 -27.75 -5.36 2.33
N SER A 78 -27.00 -6.36 2.76
CA SER A 78 -26.81 -6.72 4.16
C SER A 78 -25.60 -6.02 4.81
N LYS A 79 -24.86 -5.20 4.03
CA LYS A 79 -23.54 -4.71 4.40
C LYS A 79 -23.55 -3.29 4.98
N VAL A 80 -24.63 -2.53 4.74
CA VAL A 80 -24.82 -1.15 5.21
C VAL A 80 -26.30 -1.00 5.56
N ALA A 81 -26.61 -0.67 6.81
CA ALA A 81 -27.96 -0.44 7.29
C ALA A 81 -28.14 1.00 7.83
N THR A 82 -27.05 1.61 8.32
CA THR A 82 -27.05 2.93 8.94
C THR A 82 -26.08 3.88 8.24
N LEU A 83 -26.18 5.17 8.57
CA LEU A 83 -25.24 6.18 8.08
C LEU A 83 -23.82 5.94 8.63
N ASP A 84 -23.73 5.49 9.88
CA ASP A 84 -22.46 5.14 10.54
C ASP A 84 -21.74 3.99 9.82
N ASP A 85 -22.48 2.99 9.31
CA ASP A 85 -21.91 1.90 8.49
C ASP A 85 -21.34 2.42 7.17
N LEU A 86 -21.93 3.50 6.63
CA LEU A 86 -21.46 4.13 5.40
C LEU A 86 -20.17 4.93 5.62
N GLU A 87 -19.96 5.47 6.82
CA GLU A 87 -18.73 6.18 7.20
C GLU A 87 -17.59 5.21 7.54
N GLY A 88 -17.91 3.99 8.01
CA GLY A 88 -16.94 2.96 8.41
C GLY A 88 -17.03 1.68 7.57
N ILE A 89 -16.95 1.75 6.23
CA ILE A 89 -17.13 0.61 5.34
C ILE A 89 -15.99 -0.41 5.45
N ASN A 90 -16.26 -1.56 6.05
CA ASN A 90 -15.33 -2.69 6.18
C ASN A 90 -15.47 -3.72 5.06
N SER A 91 -16.64 -3.83 4.41
CA SER A 91 -16.89 -4.82 3.33
C SER A 91 -16.35 -4.34 1.98
N LEU A 92 -15.96 -5.25 1.10
CA LEU A 92 -15.48 -4.93 -0.26
C LEU A 92 -16.60 -4.37 -1.15
N GLY A 93 -17.85 -4.87 -1.03
CA GLY A 93 -19.05 -4.36 -1.70
C GLY A 93 -20.00 -3.71 -0.70
N PHE A 94 -20.78 -2.68 -1.08
CA PHE A 94 -21.74 -2.03 -0.18
C PHE A 94 -22.98 -1.43 -0.88
N ARG A 95 -22.97 -1.28 -2.22
CA ARG A 95 -24.01 -0.52 -2.95
C ARG A 95 -25.30 -1.29 -3.19
N GLY A 96 -25.32 -2.63 -3.06
CA GLY A 96 -26.51 -3.46 -3.31
C GLY A 96 -27.04 -3.42 -4.75
N GLU A 97 -26.18 -3.14 -5.74
CA GLU A 97 -26.61 -2.96 -7.14
C GLU A 97 -25.93 -3.94 -8.12
N ALA A 98 -24.85 -4.64 -7.70
CA ALA A 98 -24.03 -5.45 -8.59
C ALA A 98 -24.81 -6.59 -9.22
N LEU A 99 -25.50 -7.43 -8.43
CA LEU A 99 -26.26 -8.57 -8.93
C LEU A 99 -27.44 -8.15 -9.82
N ALA A 100 -28.18 -7.10 -9.44
CA ALA A 100 -29.26 -6.52 -10.22
C ALA A 100 -28.75 -5.97 -11.56
N SER A 101 -27.60 -5.30 -11.56
CA SER A 101 -26.95 -4.79 -12.78
C SER A 101 -26.47 -5.90 -13.70
N ILE A 102 -25.83 -6.94 -13.18
CA ILE A 102 -25.36 -8.10 -13.94
C ILE A 102 -26.53 -8.85 -14.56
N SER A 103 -27.59 -9.12 -13.79
CA SER A 103 -28.80 -9.84 -14.28
C SER A 103 -29.51 -9.08 -15.40
N SER A 104 -29.47 -7.74 -15.40
CA SER A 104 -30.09 -6.91 -16.44
C SER A 104 -29.42 -7.03 -17.81
N VAL A 105 -28.15 -7.46 -17.87
CA VAL A 105 -27.35 -7.54 -19.12
C VAL A 105 -26.88 -8.97 -19.43
N SER A 106 -27.34 -9.96 -18.67
CA SER A 106 -26.97 -11.37 -18.83
C SER A 106 -28.13 -12.30 -18.43
N ARG A 107 -27.93 -13.61 -18.61
CA ARG A 107 -28.77 -14.63 -17.98
C ARG A 107 -28.08 -15.08 -16.72
N LEU A 108 -28.68 -14.72 -15.56
CA LEU A 108 -28.09 -14.99 -14.27
C LEU A 108 -28.82 -16.11 -13.55
N THR A 109 -28.06 -17.06 -13.05
CA THR A 109 -28.53 -18.12 -12.16
C THR A 109 -27.77 -18.00 -10.84
N PHE A 110 -28.51 -17.92 -9.73
CA PHE A 110 -27.97 -17.78 -8.38
C PHE A 110 -28.43 -18.97 -7.54
N THR A 111 -27.51 -19.86 -7.17
CA THR A 111 -27.81 -21.05 -6.36
C THR A 111 -27.11 -20.92 -5.02
N SER A 112 -27.84 -21.07 -3.91
CA SER A 112 -27.25 -20.91 -2.59
C SER A 112 -27.89 -21.82 -1.57
N ARG A 113 -27.11 -22.12 -0.50
CA ARG A 113 -27.55 -22.83 0.70
C ARG A 113 -26.82 -22.29 1.91
N THR A 114 -27.55 -21.96 2.95
CA THR A 114 -26.99 -21.64 4.27
C THR A 114 -26.80 -22.91 5.12
N ALA A 115 -26.01 -22.84 6.18
CA ALA A 115 -25.77 -23.97 7.07
C ALA A 115 -27.03 -24.47 7.78
N ASP A 116 -27.97 -23.56 8.05
CA ASP A 116 -29.24 -23.85 8.75
C ASP A 116 -30.31 -24.49 7.86
N GLN A 117 -30.11 -24.49 6.54
CA GLN A 117 -31.07 -25.03 5.57
C GLN A 117 -30.67 -26.44 5.11
N SER A 118 -31.64 -27.36 5.13
CA SER A 118 -31.46 -28.72 4.60
C SER A 118 -31.36 -28.75 3.07
N GLU A 119 -32.03 -27.79 2.39
CA GLU A 119 -32.14 -27.73 0.93
C GLU A 119 -31.50 -26.48 0.38
N ALA A 120 -30.91 -26.59 -0.80
CA ALA A 120 -30.44 -25.46 -1.56
C ALA A 120 -31.55 -24.90 -2.46
N TRP A 121 -31.48 -23.62 -2.73
CA TRP A 121 -32.43 -22.91 -3.58
C TRP A 121 -31.72 -22.19 -4.72
N GLN A 122 -32.38 -22.17 -5.87
CA GLN A 122 -31.87 -21.51 -7.06
C GLN A 122 -32.84 -20.44 -7.51
N ALA A 123 -32.35 -19.23 -7.68
CA ALA A 123 -33.06 -18.11 -8.29
C ALA A 123 -32.55 -17.90 -9.72
N GLN A 124 -33.45 -17.77 -10.66
CA GLN A 124 -33.15 -17.42 -12.06
C GLN A 124 -33.77 -16.07 -12.38
N ALA A 125 -32.94 -15.17 -12.92
CA ALA A 125 -33.39 -13.90 -13.44
C ALA A 125 -33.11 -13.85 -14.94
N GLU A 126 -34.16 -13.85 -15.74
CA GLU A 126 -34.05 -13.80 -17.20
C GLU A 126 -35.14 -12.89 -17.80
N GLY A 127 -34.78 -12.20 -18.88
CA GLY A 127 -35.72 -11.54 -19.76
C GLY A 127 -36.05 -10.09 -19.38
N ARG A 128 -37.05 -9.55 -20.09
CA ARG A 128 -37.46 -8.13 -20.00
C ARG A 128 -38.17 -7.77 -18.69
N GLU A 129 -38.81 -8.72 -18.05
CA GLU A 129 -39.60 -8.48 -16.86
C GLU A 129 -38.85 -8.64 -15.55
N MET A 130 -37.59 -9.17 -15.62
CA MET A 130 -36.77 -9.47 -14.44
C MET A 130 -37.52 -10.27 -13.34
N SER A 131 -38.48 -11.10 -13.76
CA SER A 131 -39.20 -11.99 -12.85
C SER A 131 -38.22 -13.04 -12.32
N VAL A 132 -38.03 -13.07 -11.01
CA VAL A 132 -37.18 -14.06 -10.36
C VAL A 132 -38.00 -15.33 -10.14
N THR A 133 -37.54 -16.44 -10.71
CA THR A 133 -38.14 -17.76 -10.47
C THR A 133 -37.27 -18.53 -9.47
N ILE A 134 -37.88 -19.00 -8.38
CA ILE A 134 -37.20 -19.79 -7.36
C ILE A 134 -37.56 -21.27 -7.52
N LYS A 135 -36.57 -22.15 -7.46
CA LYS A 135 -36.75 -23.60 -7.47
C LYS A 135 -35.74 -24.29 -6.53
N PRO A 136 -36.10 -25.46 -5.99
CA PRO A 136 -35.14 -26.25 -5.21
C PRO A 136 -33.97 -26.71 -6.09
N ALA A 137 -32.78 -26.81 -5.48
CA ALA A 137 -31.56 -27.24 -6.14
C ALA A 137 -30.70 -28.09 -5.20
N ALA A 138 -29.70 -28.75 -5.73
CA ALA A 138 -28.68 -29.45 -4.95
C ALA A 138 -27.40 -28.63 -4.92
N HIS A 139 -26.99 -28.16 -3.74
CA HIS A 139 -25.77 -27.38 -3.55
C HIS A 139 -25.22 -27.62 -2.14
N PRO A 140 -23.90 -27.68 -1.93
CA PRO A 140 -23.32 -27.64 -0.59
C PRO A 140 -23.58 -26.27 0.07
N VAL A 141 -23.19 -26.07 1.32
CA VAL A 141 -23.20 -24.75 1.95
C VAL A 141 -22.30 -23.80 1.15
N GLY A 142 -22.78 -22.59 0.90
CA GLY A 142 -22.13 -21.59 0.05
C GLY A 142 -22.98 -21.15 -1.12
N THR A 143 -22.37 -20.52 -2.12
CA THR A 143 -23.06 -19.92 -3.24
C THR A 143 -22.39 -20.27 -4.58
N THR A 144 -23.21 -20.42 -5.63
CA THR A 144 -22.75 -20.44 -7.01
C THR A 144 -23.56 -19.43 -7.81
N VAL A 145 -22.86 -18.49 -8.44
CA VAL A 145 -23.44 -17.53 -9.38
C VAL A 145 -22.94 -17.86 -10.79
N GLU A 146 -23.88 -18.09 -11.71
CA GLU A 146 -23.60 -18.32 -13.11
C GLU A 146 -24.17 -17.18 -13.96
N VAL A 147 -23.29 -16.55 -14.74
CA VAL A 147 -23.60 -15.46 -15.66
C VAL A 147 -23.35 -15.96 -17.07
N VAL A 148 -24.42 -16.14 -17.83
CA VAL A 148 -24.37 -16.71 -19.19
C VAL A 148 -24.70 -15.62 -20.20
N ASP A 149 -24.03 -15.67 -21.35
CA ASP A 149 -24.25 -14.80 -22.51
C ASP A 149 -24.23 -13.31 -22.16
N LEU A 150 -23.16 -12.84 -21.53
CA LEU A 150 -22.98 -11.45 -21.13
C LEU A 150 -23.20 -10.49 -22.31
N PHE A 151 -23.98 -9.43 -22.08
CA PHE A 151 -24.38 -8.43 -23.08
C PHE A 151 -25.26 -8.97 -24.23
N PHE A 152 -25.99 -10.09 -24.04
CA PHE A 152 -26.84 -10.64 -25.08
C PHE A 152 -27.94 -9.66 -25.56
N ASN A 153 -28.43 -8.81 -24.67
CA ASN A 153 -29.50 -7.82 -24.93
C ASN A 153 -28.96 -6.38 -25.13
N THR A 154 -27.64 -6.19 -25.13
CA THR A 154 -26.96 -4.90 -25.33
C THR A 154 -25.91 -5.01 -26.43
N PRO A 155 -26.33 -5.13 -27.72
CA PRO A 155 -25.43 -5.44 -28.83
C PRO A 155 -24.32 -4.39 -29.04
N ALA A 156 -24.58 -3.12 -28.71
CA ALA A 156 -23.56 -2.08 -28.77
C ALA A 156 -22.40 -2.39 -27.81
N ARG A 157 -22.69 -2.73 -26.53
CA ARG A 157 -21.66 -3.11 -25.54
C ARG A 157 -20.94 -4.37 -25.94
N ARG A 158 -21.66 -5.37 -26.48
CA ARG A 158 -21.05 -6.60 -26.95
C ARG A 158 -20.00 -6.36 -28.05
N LYS A 159 -20.21 -5.37 -28.93
CA LYS A 159 -19.25 -4.96 -29.96
C LYS A 159 -17.98 -4.29 -29.39
N PHE A 160 -18.05 -3.70 -28.22
CA PHE A 160 -16.89 -3.09 -27.54
C PHE A 160 -16.02 -4.10 -26.79
N MET A 161 -16.49 -5.33 -26.61
CA MET A 161 -15.66 -6.40 -26.04
C MET A 161 -14.49 -6.70 -26.98
N ARG A 162 -13.32 -6.85 -26.39
CA ARG A 162 -12.08 -7.22 -27.09
C ARG A 162 -12.05 -8.70 -27.42
N SER A 163 -10.92 -9.19 -27.93
CA SER A 163 -10.73 -10.62 -28.17
C SER A 163 -10.85 -11.43 -26.86
N GLU A 164 -11.25 -12.69 -26.98
CA GLU A 164 -11.32 -13.65 -25.85
C GLU A 164 -10.03 -13.65 -25.01
N LYS A 165 -8.87 -13.68 -25.69
CA LYS A 165 -7.56 -13.64 -25.05
C LYS A 165 -7.35 -12.34 -24.23
N THR A 166 -7.76 -11.19 -24.76
CA THR A 166 -7.62 -9.90 -24.10
C THR A 166 -8.54 -9.80 -22.89
N GLU A 167 -9.82 -10.19 -23.02
CA GLU A 167 -10.75 -10.16 -21.90
C GLU A 167 -10.33 -11.13 -20.78
N PHE A 168 -9.84 -12.33 -21.16
CA PHE A 168 -9.30 -13.26 -20.18
C PHE A 168 -8.04 -12.72 -19.48
N ALA A 169 -7.15 -12.01 -20.19
CA ALA A 169 -5.98 -11.38 -19.58
C ALA A 169 -6.37 -10.34 -18.49
N HIS A 170 -7.47 -9.60 -18.69
CA HIS A 170 -8.00 -8.70 -17.67
C HIS A 170 -8.53 -9.45 -16.44
N ILE A 171 -9.16 -10.63 -16.66
CA ILE A 171 -9.64 -11.48 -15.57
C ILE A 171 -8.45 -12.08 -14.79
N ASP A 172 -7.44 -12.62 -15.50
CA ASP A 172 -6.23 -13.18 -14.88
C ASP A 172 -5.51 -12.13 -14.00
N GLU A 173 -5.35 -10.93 -14.53
CA GLU A 173 -4.74 -9.83 -13.78
C GLU A 173 -5.58 -9.42 -12.55
N LEU A 174 -6.91 -9.38 -12.67
CA LEU A 174 -7.80 -9.12 -11.54
C LEU A 174 -7.66 -10.19 -10.45
N VAL A 175 -7.66 -11.48 -10.84
CA VAL A 175 -7.55 -12.60 -9.89
C VAL A 175 -6.19 -12.59 -9.18
N ARG A 176 -5.10 -12.22 -9.86
CA ARG A 176 -3.78 -11.99 -9.24
C ARG A 176 -3.85 -10.92 -8.15
N ARG A 177 -4.52 -9.80 -8.44
CA ARG A 177 -4.69 -8.70 -7.49
C ARG A 177 -5.48 -9.11 -6.26
N ILE A 178 -6.58 -9.83 -6.46
CA ILE A 178 -7.38 -10.37 -5.35
C ILE A 178 -6.57 -11.40 -4.55
N ALA A 179 -5.77 -12.25 -5.20
CA ALA A 179 -4.91 -13.22 -4.52
C ALA A 179 -3.87 -12.56 -3.59
N LEU A 180 -3.44 -11.34 -3.89
CA LEU A 180 -2.56 -10.56 -3.01
C LEU A 180 -3.34 -9.81 -1.93
N SER A 181 -4.62 -9.48 -2.13
CA SER A 181 -5.41 -8.78 -1.10
C SER A 181 -5.95 -9.70 0.00
N ARG A 182 -6.13 -10.99 -0.29
CA ARG A 182 -6.77 -11.98 0.61
C ARG A 182 -5.94 -13.24 0.67
N PHE A 183 -4.94 -13.23 1.53
CA PHE A 183 -4.07 -14.40 1.76
C PHE A 183 -4.82 -15.57 2.42
N ASP A 184 -5.84 -15.29 3.18
CA ASP A 184 -6.69 -16.26 3.87
C ASP A 184 -7.55 -17.13 2.95
N ALA A 185 -7.78 -16.70 1.69
CA ALA A 185 -8.65 -17.41 0.76
C ALA A 185 -7.86 -18.18 -0.32
N THR A 186 -8.39 -19.36 -0.69
CA THR A 186 -7.94 -20.16 -1.84
C THR A 186 -8.70 -19.73 -3.09
N LEU A 187 -7.99 -19.33 -4.15
CA LEU A 187 -8.57 -18.92 -5.42
C LEU A 187 -8.15 -19.90 -6.53
N ILE A 188 -9.12 -20.40 -7.30
CA ILE A 188 -8.88 -21.31 -8.42
C ILE A 188 -9.51 -20.70 -9.68
N LEU A 189 -8.69 -20.36 -10.67
CA LEU A 189 -9.13 -19.82 -11.95
C LEU A 189 -9.01 -20.90 -13.05
N ARG A 190 -10.13 -21.18 -13.71
CA ARG A 190 -10.20 -22.05 -14.89
C ARG A 190 -10.62 -21.25 -16.12
N HIS A 191 -10.05 -21.57 -17.25
CA HIS A 191 -10.43 -21.01 -18.55
C HIS A 191 -10.65 -22.13 -19.55
N ASN A 192 -11.86 -22.16 -20.15
CA ASN A 192 -12.27 -23.20 -21.09
C ASN A 192 -12.03 -24.62 -20.53
N GLY A 193 -12.41 -24.83 -19.26
CA GLY A 193 -12.28 -26.11 -18.54
C GLY A 193 -10.88 -26.45 -18.00
N LYS A 194 -9.84 -25.64 -18.29
CA LYS A 194 -8.47 -25.88 -17.82
C LYS A 194 -8.12 -24.97 -16.65
N VAL A 195 -7.49 -25.52 -15.61
CA VAL A 195 -6.94 -24.71 -14.50
C VAL A 195 -5.77 -23.90 -15.02
N VAL A 196 -5.88 -22.57 -14.92
CA VAL A 196 -4.83 -21.62 -15.32
C VAL A 196 -4.07 -21.10 -14.11
N ARG A 197 -4.77 -20.84 -13.00
CA ARG A 197 -4.18 -20.37 -11.73
C ARG A 197 -4.79 -21.11 -10.55
N GLN A 198 -3.95 -21.35 -9.55
CA GLN A 198 -4.38 -21.83 -8.25
C GLN A 198 -3.53 -21.16 -7.17
N TYR A 199 -4.16 -20.37 -6.32
CA TYR A 199 -3.57 -19.70 -5.18
C TYR A 199 -4.17 -20.30 -3.91
N LYS A 200 -3.37 -21.05 -3.15
CA LYS A 200 -3.82 -21.67 -1.89
C LYS A 200 -3.82 -20.62 -0.79
N ALA A 201 -4.65 -20.78 0.23
CA ALA A 201 -4.60 -19.97 1.44
C ALA A 201 -3.17 -19.94 2.03
N ALA A 202 -2.75 -18.81 2.58
CA ALA A 202 -1.40 -18.55 3.05
C ALA A 202 -1.49 -17.78 4.38
N ASN A 203 -1.47 -18.53 5.49
CA ASN A 203 -1.66 -17.97 6.84
C ASN A 203 -0.33 -17.67 7.55
N THR A 204 0.79 -18.11 6.98
CA THR A 204 2.14 -17.87 7.52
C THR A 204 2.96 -17.05 6.53
N VAL A 205 3.94 -16.29 7.03
CA VAL A 205 4.82 -15.45 6.20
C VAL A 205 5.48 -16.26 5.06
N PRO A 206 6.05 -17.45 5.27
CA PRO A 206 6.61 -18.24 4.17
C PRO A 206 5.59 -18.68 3.12
N GLU A 207 4.31 -18.85 3.51
CA GLU A 207 3.23 -19.16 2.56
C GLU A 207 2.81 -17.92 1.76
N GLN A 208 2.79 -16.76 2.41
CA GLN A 208 2.54 -15.47 1.76
C GLN A 208 3.63 -15.16 0.73
N GLU A 209 4.90 -15.37 1.07
CA GLU A 209 6.03 -15.20 0.16
C GLU A 209 5.98 -16.16 -1.03
N ARG A 210 5.57 -17.42 -0.81
CA ARG A 210 5.31 -18.37 -1.90
C ARG A 210 4.18 -17.90 -2.82
N ARG A 211 3.12 -17.31 -2.28
CA ARG A 211 2.04 -16.73 -3.07
C ARG A 211 2.52 -15.49 -3.83
N LEU A 212 3.31 -14.62 -3.20
CA LEU A 212 3.96 -13.48 -3.85
C LEU A 212 4.83 -13.94 -5.04
N ALA A 213 5.66 -14.97 -4.84
CA ALA A 213 6.46 -15.56 -5.91
C ALA A 213 5.60 -16.07 -7.07
N ALA A 214 4.44 -16.69 -6.77
CA ALA A 214 3.51 -17.18 -7.79
C ALA A 214 2.81 -16.05 -8.57
N VAL A 215 2.62 -14.87 -7.96
CA VAL A 215 1.97 -13.71 -8.58
C VAL A 215 2.98 -12.77 -9.23
N CYS A 216 4.01 -12.35 -8.49
CA CYS A 216 4.98 -11.33 -8.90
C CYS A 216 6.20 -11.93 -9.62
N GLY A 217 6.41 -13.23 -9.48
CA GLY A 217 7.57 -13.95 -10.05
C GLY A 217 8.75 -14.04 -9.10
N THR A 218 9.57 -15.08 -9.27
CA THR A 218 10.80 -15.33 -8.49
C THR A 218 11.79 -14.15 -8.54
N PRO A 219 11.99 -13.45 -9.68
CA PRO A 219 12.90 -12.31 -9.73
C PRO A 219 12.52 -11.16 -8.78
N PHE A 220 11.22 -10.95 -8.54
CA PHE A 220 10.78 -9.98 -7.53
C PHE A 220 11.22 -10.40 -6.13
N MET A 221 11.02 -11.68 -5.78
CA MET A 221 11.36 -12.19 -4.44
C MET A 221 12.86 -12.17 -4.13
N HIS A 222 13.73 -12.30 -5.14
CA HIS A 222 15.18 -12.20 -4.95
C HIS A 222 15.64 -10.80 -4.50
N HIS A 223 14.90 -9.78 -4.82
CA HIS A 223 15.20 -8.39 -4.48
C HIS A 223 14.15 -7.79 -3.52
N ALA A 224 13.25 -8.60 -2.97
CA ALA A 224 12.19 -8.14 -2.11
C ALA A 224 12.70 -7.96 -0.67
N LEU A 225 12.45 -6.76 -0.12
CA LEU A 225 12.62 -6.41 1.28
C LEU A 225 11.26 -6.43 1.95
N ALA A 226 11.14 -7.14 3.05
CA ALA A 226 9.98 -7.02 3.91
C ALA A 226 10.05 -5.68 4.67
N VAL A 227 8.95 -4.96 4.68
CA VAL A 227 8.78 -3.72 5.44
C VAL A 227 7.58 -3.87 6.36
N GLU A 228 7.75 -3.43 7.59
CA GLU A 228 6.67 -3.28 8.55
C GLU A 228 6.94 -2.04 9.39
N SER A 229 5.95 -1.17 9.49
CA SER A 229 6.01 0.07 10.28
C SER A 229 4.61 0.38 10.79
N GLU A 230 4.53 0.81 12.03
CA GLU A 230 3.28 1.21 12.67
C GLU A 230 3.48 2.57 13.34
N HIS A 231 2.52 3.46 13.14
CA HIS A 231 2.53 4.77 13.77
C HIS A 231 1.09 5.21 14.05
N SER A 232 0.79 5.49 15.32
CA SER A 232 -0.58 5.77 15.78
C SER A 232 -1.52 4.62 15.35
N ASP A 233 -2.59 4.93 14.61
CA ASP A 233 -3.57 3.95 14.14
C ASP A 233 -3.33 3.52 12.68
N VAL A 234 -2.14 3.74 12.13
CA VAL A 234 -1.78 3.40 10.75
C VAL A 234 -0.66 2.37 10.76
N ARG A 235 -0.88 1.24 10.11
CA ARG A 235 0.11 0.20 9.88
C ARG A 235 0.42 0.08 8.40
N LEU A 236 1.70 0.09 8.05
CA LEU A 236 2.21 -0.21 6.72
C LEU A 236 3.04 -1.48 6.78
N TRP A 237 2.72 -2.45 5.94
CA TRP A 237 3.49 -3.67 5.82
C TRP A 237 3.51 -4.18 4.38
N GLY A 238 4.41 -5.11 4.08
CA GLY A 238 4.50 -5.73 2.77
C GLY A 238 5.93 -5.92 2.28
N TRP A 239 6.11 -5.86 0.97
CA TRP A 239 7.38 -6.11 0.30
C TRP A 239 7.66 -5.05 -0.75
N LEU A 240 8.89 -4.56 -0.78
CA LEU A 240 9.37 -3.63 -1.79
C LEU A 240 10.68 -4.16 -2.39
N ALA A 241 10.91 -3.95 -3.66
CA ALA A 241 12.15 -4.36 -4.30
C ALA A 241 13.27 -3.37 -3.99
N THR A 242 14.50 -3.88 -3.77
CA THR A 242 15.70 -3.04 -3.79
C THR A 242 15.85 -2.33 -5.14
N PRO A 243 16.69 -1.28 -5.24
CA PRO A 243 16.96 -0.61 -6.51
C PRO A 243 17.43 -1.54 -7.64
N GLU A 244 18.12 -2.62 -7.30
CA GLU A 244 18.58 -3.65 -8.25
C GLU A 244 17.41 -4.45 -8.85
N GLY A 245 16.33 -4.63 -8.09
CA GLY A 245 15.10 -5.27 -8.53
C GLY A 245 14.16 -4.34 -9.33
N ALA A 246 14.60 -3.12 -9.66
CA ALA A 246 13.81 -2.15 -10.41
C ALA A 246 13.51 -2.63 -11.83
N ARG A 247 12.29 -2.35 -12.30
CA ARG A 247 11.75 -2.89 -13.55
C ARG A 247 11.65 -1.84 -14.65
N PRO A 248 11.79 -2.24 -15.93
CA PRO A 248 11.60 -1.32 -17.06
C PRO A 248 10.12 -0.92 -17.27
N GLN A 249 9.19 -1.57 -16.60
CA GLN A 249 7.74 -1.30 -16.67
C GLN A 249 7.13 -1.27 -15.27
N SER A 250 6.10 -0.45 -15.07
CA SER A 250 5.35 -0.31 -13.82
C SER A 250 4.30 -1.44 -13.62
N ASP A 251 4.69 -2.69 -13.85
CA ASP A 251 3.79 -3.86 -13.85
C ASP A 251 3.61 -4.52 -12.48
N LEU A 252 4.54 -4.31 -11.56
CA LEU A 252 4.49 -4.87 -10.21
C LEU A 252 4.36 -3.75 -9.17
N GLN A 253 3.29 -2.97 -9.27
CA GLN A 253 2.98 -1.88 -8.35
C GLN A 253 1.60 -2.12 -7.74
N TYR A 254 1.57 -2.78 -6.58
CA TYR A 254 0.35 -3.15 -5.89
C TYR A 254 0.28 -2.45 -4.52
N THR A 255 -0.78 -1.70 -4.30
CA THR A 255 -1.05 -1.04 -3.02
C THR A 255 -2.46 -1.39 -2.56
N TYR A 256 -2.59 -1.74 -1.31
CA TYR A 256 -3.85 -2.11 -0.67
C TYR A 256 -4.10 -1.20 0.52
N VAL A 257 -5.32 -0.67 0.64
CA VAL A 257 -5.79 0.08 1.80
C VAL A 257 -6.98 -0.67 2.38
N ASN A 258 -6.87 -1.14 3.62
CA ASN A 258 -7.87 -1.98 4.28
C ASN A 258 -8.34 -3.15 3.38
N GLY A 259 -7.40 -3.86 2.76
CA GLY A 259 -7.65 -4.99 1.86
C GLY A 259 -8.16 -4.62 0.47
N ARG A 260 -8.39 -3.34 0.16
CA ARG A 260 -8.82 -2.87 -1.16
C ARG A 260 -7.64 -2.42 -1.99
N MET A 261 -7.53 -2.89 -3.22
CA MET A 261 -6.50 -2.41 -4.14
C MET A 261 -6.77 -0.97 -4.55
N MET A 262 -5.78 -0.12 -4.33
CA MET A 262 -5.84 1.31 -4.62
C MET A 262 -4.77 1.75 -5.62
N ARG A 263 -5.07 2.81 -6.37
CA ARG A 263 -4.13 3.51 -7.25
C ARG A 263 -4.18 5.00 -6.94
N ASP A 264 -3.94 5.30 -5.68
CA ASP A 264 -4.01 6.67 -5.19
C ASP A 264 -2.76 7.46 -5.55
N LYS A 265 -2.94 8.73 -5.92
CA LYS A 265 -1.85 9.62 -6.34
C LYS A 265 -0.92 9.98 -5.19
N LEU A 266 -1.47 10.15 -3.99
CA LEU A 266 -0.72 10.49 -2.80
C LEU A 266 0.21 9.35 -2.40
N ILE A 267 -0.32 8.11 -2.34
CA ILE A 267 0.47 6.91 -2.03
C ILE A 267 1.57 6.72 -3.06
N ASN A 268 1.22 6.77 -4.36
CA ASN A 268 2.20 6.63 -5.44
C ASN A 268 3.28 7.72 -5.41
N HIS A 269 2.93 8.95 -4.99
CA HIS A 269 3.89 10.03 -4.84
C HIS A 269 4.86 9.77 -3.68
N ALA A 270 4.36 9.34 -2.51
CA ALA A 270 5.19 8.99 -1.37
C ALA A 270 6.18 7.86 -1.70
N ILE A 271 5.70 6.79 -2.37
CA ILE A 271 6.55 5.68 -2.80
C ILE A 271 7.61 6.15 -3.79
N ARG A 272 7.22 6.92 -4.82
CA ARG A 272 8.16 7.46 -5.81
C ARG A 272 9.22 8.33 -5.18
N GLN A 273 8.84 9.18 -4.23
CA GLN A 273 9.76 10.04 -3.51
C GLN A 273 10.76 9.23 -2.66
N ALA A 274 10.34 8.09 -2.06
CA ALA A 274 11.25 7.23 -1.31
C ALA A 274 12.34 6.58 -2.20
N TYR A 275 12.05 6.42 -3.49
CA TYR A 275 12.98 5.84 -4.47
C TYR A 275 13.71 6.89 -5.34
N ASP A 276 13.42 8.20 -5.21
CA ASP A 276 13.80 9.25 -6.18
C ASP A 276 15.32 9.32 -6.45
N GLU A 277 16.12 9.15 -5.40
CA GLU A 277 17.60 9.16 -5.52
C GLU A 277 18.20 7.78 -5.83
N LEU A 278 17.41 6.72 -5.77
CA LEU A 278 17.90 5.35 -5.84
C LEU A 278 17.66 4.69 -7.21
N LEU A 279 16.70 5.20 -7.98
CA LEU A 279 16.32 4.62 -9.26
C LEU A 279 16.74 5.47 -10.44
N PRO A 280 17.28 4.85 -11.52
CA PRO A 280 17.45 5.52 -12.81
C PRO A 280 16.09 6.01 -13.36
N PRO A 281 16.08 7.08 -14.19
CA PRO A 281 14.85 7.69 -14.72
C PRO A 281 13.96 6.74 -15.55
N ASP A 282 14.56 5.70 -16.12
CA ASP A 282 13.91 4.69 -16.98
C ASP A 282 13.46 3.44 -16.23
N ARG A 283 13.60 3.41 -14.91
CA ARG A 283 13.23 2.29 -14.06
C ARG A 283 12.09 2.61 -13.11
N PHE A 284 11.32 1.58 -12.79
CA PHE A 284 10.16 1.68 -11.90
C PHE A 284 10.35 0.78 -10.68
N ALA A 285 10.02 1.29 -9.51
CA ALA A 285 9.94 0.51 -8.30
C ALA A 285 8.90 -0.63 -8.44
N ALA A 286 9.22 -1.79 -7.89
CA ALA A 286 8.28 -2.89 -7.76
C ALA A 286 7.96 -3.10 -6.28
N TYR A 287 6.67 -3.23 -5.96
CA TYR A 287 6.22 -3.34 -4.56
C TYR A 287 4.84 -3.98 -4.45
N VAL A 288 4.61 -4.58 -3.28
CA VAL A 288 3.30 -5.05 -2.80
C VAL A 288 3.14 -4.53 -1.37
N LEU A 289 2.37 -3.48 -1.17
CA LEU A 289 2.25 -2.77 0.10
C LEU A 289 0.81 -2.77 0.60
N TYR A 290 0.66 -2.92 1.91
CA TYR A 290 -0.61 -2.92 2.62
C TYR A 290 -0.60 -1.78 3.63
N ILE A 291 -1.67 -1.00 3.63
CA ILE A 291 -1.91 0.10 4.55
C ILE A 291 -3.20 -0.21 5.29
N GLU A 292 -3.11 -0.34 6.58
CA GLU A 292 -4.24 -0.60 7.47
C GLU A 292 -4.43 0.60 8.38
N LEU A 293 -5.65 1.12 8.42
CA LEU A 293 -6.02 2.28 9.24
C LEU A 293 -7.52 2.21 9.57
N ASP A 294 -7.96 3.00 10.54
CA ASP A 294 -9.39 3.10 10.87
C ASP A 294 -10.20 3.45 9.61
N PRO A 295 -11.20 2.64 9.24
CA PRO A 295 -12.06 2.91 8.08
C PRO A 295 -12.69 4.30 8.07
N ARG A 296 -12.92 4.91 9.24
CA ARG A 296 -13.46 6.27 9.37
C ARG A 296 -12.45 7.36 8.97
N GLN A 297 -11.16 7.05 8.90
CA GLN A 297 -10.13 7.99 8.46
C GLN A 297 -9.92 8.01 6.95
N VAL A 298 -10.65 7.16 6.20
CA VAL A 298 -10.52 7.06 4.76
C VAL A 298 -11.90 7.00 4.08
N ASP A 299 -12.18 7.98 3.22
CA ASP A 299 -13.36 7.94 2.36
C ASP A 299 -13.05 7.13 1.10
N VAL A 300 -13.68 5.96 0.98
CA VAL A 300 -13.56 5.03 -0.17
C VAL A 300 -14.66 5.23 -1.21
N ASN A 301 -15.64 6.09 -0.95
CA ASN A 301 -16.79 6.35 -1.84
C ASN A 301 -16.53 7.52 -2.82
N VAL A 302 -15.32 7.73 -3.23
CA VAL A 302 -14.91 8.85 -4.11
C VAL A 302 -15.15 8.56 -5.58
N HIS A 303 -14.93 7.32 -6.04
CA HIS A 303 -15.03 6.93 -7.44
C HIS A 303 -15.89 5.66 -7.62
N PRO A 304 -16.72 5.53 -8.69
CA PRO A 304 -17.53 4.32 -8.92
C PRO A 304 -16.71 3.03 -8.97
N ALA A 305 -15.53 3.05 -9.55
CA ALA A 305 -14.62 1.90 -9.63
C ALA A 305 -13.81 1.65 -8.34
N LYS A 306 -13.97 2.48 -7.29
CA LYS A 306 -13.30 2.35 -5.98
C LYS A 306 -11.76 2.29 -6.07
N HIS A 307 -11.15 2.98 -7.03
CA HIS A 307 -9.69 2.97 -7.24
C HIS A 307 -8.97 4.14 -6.55
N GLU A 308 -9.68 5.18 -6.14
CA GLU A 308 -9.18 6.37 -5.45
C GLU A 308 -9.81 6.49 -4.08
N VAL A 309 -9.07 7.00 -3.12
CA VAL A 309 -9.53 7.27 -1.75
C VAL A 309 -9.19 8.70 -1.35
N ARG A 310 -9.89 9.20 -0.34
CA ARG A 310 -9.51 10.45 0.32
C ARG A 310 -9.19 10.16 1.77
N PHE A 311 -7.99 10.47 2.17
CA PHE A 311 -7.57 10.37 3.57
C PHE A 311 -7.93 11.66 4.31
N HIS A 312 -8.47 11.55 5.51
CA HIS A 312 -8.72 12.73 6.36
C HIS A 312 -7.40 13.45 6.68
N GLN A 313 -6.36 12.69 6.97
CA GLN A 313 -5.02 13.20 7.27
C GLN A 313 -4.03 12.84 6.14
N ALA A 314 -4.33 13.30 4.93
CA ALA A 314 -3.58 12.97 3.71
C ALA A 314 -2.06 13.18 3.85
N ARG A 315 -1.64 14.27 4.51
CA ARG A 315 -0.23 14.59 4.70
C ARG A 315 0.47 13.62 5.65
N LEU A 316 -0.17 13.26 6.76
CA LEU A 316 0.36 12.30 7.73
C LEU A 316 0.57 10.94 7.07
N ILE A 317 -0.41 10.46 6.31
CA ILE A 317 -0.31 9.20 5.57
C ILE A 317 0.83 9.23 4.54
N HIS A 318 0.95 10.34 3.78
CA HIS A 318 2.05 10.52 2.83
C HIS A 318 3.42 10.44 3.51
N ASP A 319 3.61 11.24 4.57
CA ASP A 319 4.90 11.34 5.26
C ASP A 319 5.25 10.04 5.99
N PHE A 320 4.26 9.34 6.54
CA PHE A 320 4.42 8.02 7.15
C PHE A 320 4.89 6.97 6.12
N ILE A 321 4.21 6.86 4.97
CA ILE A 321 4.60 5.93 3.90
C ILE A 321 6.02 6.24 3.42
N PHE A 322 6.31 7.52 3.16
CA PHE A 322 7.63 7.95 2.72
C PHE A 322 8.72 7.54 3.72
N GLN A 323 8.55 7.86 5.00
CA GLN A 323 9.54 7.56 6.05
C GLN A 323 9.76 6.07 6.24
N ALA A 324 8.69 5.27 6.26
CA ALA A 324 8.79 3.82 6.40
C ALA A 324 9.61 3.20 5.26
N LEU A 325 9.30 3.55 4.01
CA LEU A 325 10.00 3.02 2.85
C LEU A 325 11.43 3.54 2.73
N PHE A 326 11.64 4.83 2.97
CA PHE A 326 12.96 5.43 2.95
C PHE A 326 13.91 4.80 3.97
N THR A 327 13.41 4.53 5.18
CA THR A 327 14.19 3.86 6.23
C THR A 327 14.51 2.42 5.85
N ALA A 328 13.54 1.68 5.29
CA ALA A 328 13.76 0.30 4.86
C ALA A 328 14.83 0.21 3.76
N LEU A 329 14.74 1.06 2.74
CA LEU A 329 15.69 1.08 1.62
C LEU A 329 17.12 1.47 2.03
N ARG A 330 17.28 2.37 3.00
CA ARG A 330 18.61 2.78 3.48
C ARG A 330 19.28 1.77 4.41
N ARG A 331 18.52 1.03 5.23
CA ARG A 331 19.09 -0.02 6.09
C ARG A 331 19.82 -1.10 5.30
N GLU A 332 19.31 -1.47 4.14
CA GLU A 332 19.97 -2.43 3.23
C GLU A 332 21.23 -1.86 2.57
N GLY A 333 21.21 -0.60 2.15
CA GLY A 333 22.39 0.05 1.57
C GLY A 333 23.59 0.11 2.53
N VAL A 334 23.34 0.22 3.85
CA VAL A 334 24.40 0.15 4.88
C VAL A 334 24.85 -1.29 5.12
N SER A 335 23.95 -2.28 5.03
CA SER A 335 24.30 -3.70 5.20
C SER A 335 25.16 -4.23 4.04
N ALA A 336 24.88 -3.80 2.81
CA ALA A 336 25.69 -4.18 1.63
C ALA A 336 27.11 -3.57 1.68
N ALA A 337 27.27 -2.35 2.21
CA ALA A 337 28.57 -1.70 2.35
C ALA A 337 29.51 -2.36 3.41
N HIS A 338 28.99 -3.22 4.29
CA HIS A 338 29.76 -3.93 5.32
C HIS A 338 30.06 -5.40 4.95
N GLN A 339 29.62 -5.89 3.78
CA GLN A 339 29.91 -7.26 3.33
C GLN A 339 31.13 -7.40 2.42
N ASP A 340 31.84 -6.32 2.10
CA ASP A 340 33.12 -6.36 1.35
C ASP A 340 34.36 -6.55 2.26
N ALA A 341 34.27 -7.38 3.29
CA ALA A 341 35.44 -7.90 3.98
C ALA A 341 35.65 -9.38 3.52
N PRO A 342 36.83 -9.77 3.03
CA PRO A 342 37.02 -11.07 2.44
C PRO A 342 37.05 -12.17 3.51
N LEU A 343 36.01 -12.99 3.55
CA LEU A 343 36.07 -14.32 4.18
C LEU A 343 36.36 -15.35 3.10
N ALA A 344 37.49 -16.03 3.33
CA ALA A 344 38.05 -17.05 2.47
C ALA A 344 37.09 -18.19 2.14
N GLU A 345 37.14 -18.53 0.87
CA GLU A 345 36.73 -19.74 0.17
C GLU A 345 36.33 -20.97 0.98
N THR A 346 35.12 -21.46 0.76
CA THR A 346 34.92 -22.90 0.53
C THR A 346 33.79 -23.04 -0.50
N LEU A 347 34.19 -23.28 -1.74
CA LEU A 347 33.35 -23.61 -2.88
C LEU A 347 32.69 -24.98 -2.66
N VAL A 348 31.38 -25.02 -2.62
CA VAL A 348 30.61 -26.23 -2.94
C VAL A 348 29.78 -25.89 -4.19
N GLU A 349 30.22 -26.42 -5.32
CA GLU A 349 29.49 -26.34 -6.59
C GLU A 349 28.16 -27.09 -6.47
N LEU A 350 27.07 -26.37 -6.68
CA LEU A 350 25.74 -26.96 -6.97
C LEU A 350 25.49 -26.91 -8.46
N PRO A 351 24.86 -27.96 -9.04
CA PRO A 351 24.74 -28.09 -10.49
C PRO A 351 23.69 -27.08 -11.06
N VAL A 352 24.11 -26.46 -12.15
CA VAL A 352 23.32 -25.53 -12.96
C VAL A 352 22.10 -26.25 -13.55
N SER A 353 20.88 -25.80 -13.18
CA SER A 353 19.65 -26.22 -13.81
C SER A 353 19.43 -25.47 -15.13
N PRO A 354 18.91 -26.12 -16.19
CA PRO A 354 18.74 -25.49 -17.49
C PRO A 354 17.68 -24.39 -17.45
N GLN A 355 17.99 -23.28 -18.11
CA GLN A 355 17.07 -22.15 -18.32
C GLN A 355 15.86 -22.60 -19.15
N ILE A 356 14.66 -22.44 -18.59
CA ILE A 356 13.40 -22.57 -19.33
C ILE A 356 13.10 -21.21 -19.96
N GLU A 357 13.29 -21.09 -21.27
CA GLU A 357 12.81 -19.94 -22.04
C GLU A 357 11.27 -19.90 -22.04
N TYR A 358 10.70 -18.87 -21.43
CA TYR A 358 9.26 -18.59 -21.56
C TYR A 358 8.98 -17.87 -22.89
N PRO A 359 7.94 -18.29 -23.65
CA PRO A 359 7.53 -17.59 -24.86
C PRO A 359 7.12 -16.15 -24.51
N GLY A 360 7.56 -15.20 -25.35
CA GLY A 360 7.42 -13.76 -25.18
C GLY A 360 6.05 -13.29 -24.69
N GLN A 361 6.09 -12.37 -23.75
CA GLN A 361 4.92 -11.70 -23.20
C GLN A 361 4.12 -11.01 -24.32
N ALA A 362 2.81 -11.24 -24.34
CA ALA A 362 1.91 -10.52 -25.22
C ALA A 362 1.91 -9.01 -24.87
N PRO A 363 1.84 -8.12 -25.90
CA PRO A 363 1.82 -6.67 -25.67
C PRO A 363 0.62 -6.27 -24.80
N ARG A 364 0.86 -5.41 -23.82
CA ARG A 364 -0.16 -4.85 -22.93
C ARG A 364 -1.17 -4.03 -23.74
N PRO A 365 -2.44 -4.01 -23.34
CA PRO A 365 -3.41 -3.09 -23.92
C PRO A 365 -3.05 -1.63 -23.58
N GLU A 366 -3.07 -0.76 -24.58
CA GLU A 366 -2.65 0.65 -24.56
C GLU A 366 -3.51 1.62 -23.71
N TRP A 367 -4.43 1.13 -22.90
CA TRP A 367 -5.31 2.01 -22.12
C TRP A 367 -4.73 2.52 -20.78
N TYR A 368 -3.48 2.19 -20.49
CA TYR A 368 -2.76 2.67 -19.32
C TYR A 368 -1.96 3.94 -19.64
N GLY A 369 -2.62 5.08 -19.83
CA GLY A 369 -1.91 6.35 -19.84
C GLY A 369 -2.16 7.30 -21.00
N ALA A 370 -3.35 7.35 -21.58
CA ALA A 370 -3.69 8.42 -22.53
C ALA A 370 -4.69 9.39 -21.89
N GLU A 371 -4.24 10.61 -21.67
CA GLU A 371 -5.09 11.78 -21.52
C GLU A 371 -5.90 11.97 -22.80
N HIS A 372 -7.22 12.10 -22.66
CA HIS A 372 -8.11 12.32 -23.80
C HIS A 372 -7.89 13.70 -24.41
N SER A 373 -7.22 13.75 -25.55
CA SER A 373 -7.37 14.84 -26.51
C SER A 373 -8.23 14.36 -27.67
N TYR A 374 -9.44 14.91 -27.77
CA TYR A 374 -10.35 14.71 -28.90
C TYR A 374 -9.71 15.21 -30.21
N ARG A 375 -9.58 14.31 -31.19
CA ARG A 375 -9.31 14.69 -32.59
C ARG A 375 -10.28 13.91 -33.48
N ALA A 376 -10.96 14.64 -34.36
CA ALA A 376 -11.99 14.18 -35.28
C ALA A 376 -11.45 13.19 -36.35
N PRO A 377 -12.31 12.32 -36.92
CA PRO A 377 -11.88 11.21 -37.79
C PRO A 377 -11.55 11.68 -39.22
N ALA A 378 -10.43 11.23 -39.76
CA ALA A 378 -10.10 11.32 -41.17
C ALA A 378 -10.46 10.03 -41.91
N GLN A 379 -10.89 10.22 -43.16
CA GLN A 379 -11.54 9.26 -44.04
C GLN A 379 -10.67 8.05 -44.43
N VAL A 380 -11.38 6.91 -44.55
CA VAL A 380 -10.90 5.61 -45.06
C VAL A 380 -10.59 5.69 -46.57
N ARG A 381 -9.44 5.15 -46.99
CA ARG A 381 -9.18 4.72 -48.35
C ARG A 381 -8.98 3.18 -48.38
N GLU A 382 -9.79 2.53 -49.20
CA GLU A 382 -9.69 1.11 -49.54
C GLU A 382 -8.49 0.82 -50.46
N GLY A 383 -7.95 -0.38 -50.34
CA GLY A 383 -7.22 -1.02 -51.43
C GLY A 383 -6.14 -2.01 -51.01
N GLY A 384 -6.29 -3.27 -51.44
CA GLY A 384 -5.18 -4.14 -51.77
C GLY A 384 -5.07 -5.52 -51.11
N SER A 385 -5.52 -6.52 -51.82
CA SER A 385 -5.37 -7.98 -51.64
C SER A 385 -3.92 -8.47 -51.59
N GLY A 386 -3.63 -9.51 -50.80
CA GLY A 386 -2.36 -10.25 -50.85
C GLY A 386 -2.38 -11.55 -50.04
N ALA A 387 -2.17 -12.64 -50.73
CA ALA A 387 -2.33 -14.04 -50.43
C ALA A 387 -1.56 -14.64 -49.24
N GLY A 388 -2.09 -15.73 -48.71
CA GLY A 388 -1.66 -16.49 -47.55
C GLY A 388 -0.33 -17.22 -47.64
N ARG A 389 0.21 -17.52 -46.47
CA ARG A 389 1.13 -18.64 -46.22
C ARG A 389 0.67 -19.39 -44.97
N ALA A 390 0.31 -20.65 -45.14
CA ALA A 390 0.03 -21.60 -44.08
C ALA A 390 1.34 -21.93 -43.33
N SER A 391 1.35 -21.76 -42.02
CA SER A 391 2.42 -22.21 -41.13
C SER A 391 1.98 -23.52 -40.47
N ASN A 392 2.76 -24.58 -40.66
CA ASN A 392 2.62 -25.89 -40.02
C ASN A 392 2.89 -25.74 -38.50
N TYR A 393 1.87 -26.00 -37.71
CA TYR A 393 1.96 -26.13 -36.26
C TYR A 393 2.14 -27.62 -35.92
N GLN A 394 3.35 -28.01 -35.46
CA GLN A 394 3.60 -29.27 -34.78
C GLN A 394 3.34 -29.09 -33.27
N ALA A 395 2.44 -29.91 -32.73
CA ALA A 395 2.15 -29.96 -31.31
C ALA A 395 3.38 -30.54 -30.54
N PRO A 396 3.72 -29.99 -29.36
CA PRO A 396 4.82 -30.52 -28.53
C PRO A 396 4.44 -31.89 -27.95
N GLU A 397 5.42 -32.80 -27.92
CA GLU A 397 5.29 -34.16 -27.38
C GLU A 397 5.04 -34.11 -25.85
N PRO A 398 4.29 -35.06 -25.28
CA PRO A 398 4.06 -35.12 -23.84
C PRO A 398 5.34 -35.49 -23.09
N PRO A 399 5.53 -34.96 -21.82
CA PRO A 399 6.74 -35.20 -21.05
C PRO A 399 6.98 -36.68 -20.74
N SER A 400 8.25 -37.10 -20.76
CA SER A 400 8.64 -38.50 -20.55
C SER A 400 8.33 -38.97 -19.11
N ARG A 401 8.15 -40.29 -18.95
CA ARG A 401 7.86 -40.91 -17.64
C ARG A 401 8.96 -40.63 -16.56
N GLU A 402 10.19 -40.32 -16.96
CA GLU A 402 11.27 -39.94 -16.07
C GLU A 402 11.10 -38.52 -15.52
N ALA A 403 10.64 -37.57 -16.33
CA ALA A 403 10.33 -36.21 -15.89
C ALA A 403 9.17 -36.19 -14.86
N MET A 404 8.19 -37.09 -15.02
CA MET A 404 7.10 -37.22 -14.03
C MET A 404 7.55 -37.87 -12.71
N ARG A 405 8.53 -38.77 -12.72
CA ARG A 405 9.10 -39.35 -11.48
C ARG A 405 9.94 -38.34 -10.69
N GLY A 406 10.71 -37.49 -11.37
CA GLY A 406 11.47 -36.40 -10.74
C GLY A 406 10.57 -35.37 -10.05
N MET A 407 9.40 -35.08 -10.66
CA MET A 407 8.43 -34.15 -10.08
C MET A 407 7.68 -34.75 -8.87
N GLY A 408 7.48 -36.07 -8.83
CA GLY A 408 6.90 -36.80 -7.67
C GLY A 408 7.84 -36.84 -6.45
N ALA A 409 9.16 -36.91 -6.66
CA ALA A 409 10.14 -36.93 -5.58
C ALA A 409 10.30 -35.55 -4.89
N LEU A 410 9.99 -34.46 -5.59
CA LEU A 410 10.01 -33.09 -5.02
C LEU A 410 8.76 -32.76 -4.19
N LEU A 411 7.72 -33.60 -4.23
CA LEU A 411 6.45 -33.39 -3.54
C LEU A 411 6.29 -34.25 -2.27
N THR A 412 7.26 -35.10 -1.93
CA THR A 412 7.25 -35.91 -0.70
C THR A 412 8.05 -35.20 0.40
N THR A 413 7.34 -34.58 1.32
CA THR A 413 7.89 -34.07 2.60
C THR A 413 8.04 -35.25 3.57
N LEU A 414 9.25 -35.47 4.10
CA LEU A 414 9.51 -36.38 5.21
C LEU A 414 8.83 -35.86 6.50
N PRO A 415 8.21 -36.72 7.32
CA PRO A 415 7.65 -36.30 8.59
C PRO A 415 8.78 -36.01 9.59
N ILE A 416 8.76 -34.81 10.17
CA ILE A 416 9.59 -34.45 11.32
C ILE A 416 8.83 -34.84 12.56
N GLU A 417 9.29 -35.88 13.27
CA GLU A 417 8.87 -36.16 14.64
C GLU A 417 9.42 -35.06 15.56
N ALA A 418 8.54 -34.28 16.14
CA ALA A 418 8.87 -33.31 17.18
C ALA A 418 8.47 -33.88 18.52
N GLU A 419 9.44 -34.32 19.32
CA GLU A 419 9.29 -34.53 20.77
C GLU A 419 9.02 -33.19 21.45
N ALA A 420 7.86 -33.07 22.07
CA ALA A 420 7.48 -31.92 22.88
C ALA A 420 8.11 -32.01 24.27
N ALA A 421 9.06 -31.13 24.57
CA ALA A 421 9.48 -30.86 25.94
C ALA A 421 8.59 -29.77 26.57
N PRO A 422 8.24 -29.86 27.86
CA PRO A 422 7.34 -28.94 28.51
C PRO A 422 7.97 -27.58 28.75
N VAL A 423 7.32 -26.53 28.22
CA VAL A 423 7.70 -25.14 28.43
C VAL A 423 7.34 -24.70 29.83
N GLN A 424 8.33 -24.35 30.64
CA GLN A 424 8.15 -23.65 31.91
C GLN A 424 7.89 -22.14 31.60
N PRO A 425 7.08 -21.45 32.43
CA PRO A 425 6.81 -20.03 32.23
C PRO A 425 8.07 -19.22 32.50
N THR A 426 8.56 -18.54 31.47
CA THR A 426 9.67 -17.59 31.57
C THR A 426 9.18 -16.26 32.11
N ASP A 427 9.91 -15.76 33.11
CA ASP A 427 9.79 -14.41 33.68
C ASP A 427 9.88 -13.30 32.62
N PRO A 428 9.36 -12.09 32.90
CA PRO A 428 9.33 -11.00 31.93
C PRO A 428 10.74 -10.62 31.47
N VAL A 429 10.89 -10.54 30.14
CA VAL A 429 12.14 -10.22 29.45
C VAL A 429 12.70 -8.91 29.98
N GLN A 430 13.82 -9.00 30.68
CA GLN A 430 14.61 -7.85 31.12
C GLN A 430 15.24 -7.21 29.86
N SER A 431 14.90 -5.96 29.60
CA SER A 431 15.57 -5.13 28.58
C SER A 431 17.08 -5.05 28.87
N PRO A 432 17.96 -5.09 27.86
CA PRO A 432 19.39 -5.05 28.06
C PRO A 432 19.81 -3.74 28.73
N LYS A 433 20.59 -3.81 29.81
CA LYS A 433 21.23 -2.66 30.46
C LYS A 433 22.29 -2.10 29.52
N GLN A 434 21.97 -1.08 28.74
CA GLN A 434 22.95 -0.29 28.01
C GLN A 434 23.28 0.96 28.85
N GLY A 435 24.52 1.09 29.27
CA GLY A 435 25.07 2.33 29.81
C GLY A 435 24.43 2.88 31.11
N GLY A 436 23.95 2.04 32.01
CA GLY A 436 23.49 2.48 33.34
C GLY A 436 22.15 3.25 33.37
N CYS A 437 21.52 3.52 32.21
CA CYS A 437 20.23 4.20 32.12
C CYS A 437 19.14 3.25 31.59
N ARG A 438 17.96 3.27 32.24
CA ARG A 438 16.79 2.47 31.85
C ARG A 438 15.56 3.35 31.71
N ALA A 439 14.85 3.28 30.58
CA ALA A 439 13.54 3.89 30.40
C ALA A 439 12.48 3.13 31.19
N LEU A 440 11.67 3.83 31.98
CA LEU A 440 10.63 3.24 32.81
C LEU A 440 9.23 3.50 32.25
N THR A 441 8.84 4.76 32.12
CA THR A 441 7.53 5.16 31.61
C THR A 441 7.52 6.58 31.07
N LEU A 442 6.54 6.88 30.23
CA LEU A 442 6.32 8.21 29.68
C LEU A 442 5.40 9.03 30.60
N VAL A 443 5.77 10.29 30.86
CA VAL A 443 5.01 11.22 31.68
C VAL A 443 4.57 12.40 30.79
N GLU A 444 3.28 12.71 30.79
CA GLU A 444 2.66 13.78 29.98
C GLU A 444 3.06 13.76 28.49
N GLN A 445 3.44 12.61 27.97
CA GLN A 445 3.88 12.43 26.56
C GLN A 445 5.04 13.37 26.13
N ALA A 446 5.67 14.05 27.05
CA ALA A 446 6.76 15.01 26.83
C ALA A 446 8.02 14.70 27.66
N TYR A 447 7.89 13.88 28.68
CA TYR A 447 8.97 13.52 29.58
C TYR A 447 9.09 11.99 29.71
N LEU A 448 10.31 11.49 29.83
CA LEU A 448 10.60 10.09 30.09
C LEU A 448 11.11 9.91 31.51
N LEU A 449 10.44 9.07 32.31
CA LEU A 449 10.97 8.62 33.58
C LEU A 449 12.06 7.59 33.32
N ILE A 450 13.26 7.88 33.82
CA ILE A 450 14.43 7.00 33.65
C ILE A 450 14.99 6.59 35.01
N GLU A 451 15.55 5.40 35.07
CA GLU A 451 16.39 4.92 36.15
C GLU A 451 17.85 5.09 35.73
N ARG A 452 18.63 5.84 36.51
CA ARG A 452 20.05 6.05 36.34
C ARG A 452 20.78 5.85 37.64
N ASP A 453 21.79 5.01 37.67
CA ASP A 453 22.63 4.78 38.86
C ASP A 453 21.79 4.48 40.14
N ASN A 454 20.69 3.71 39.97
CA ASN A 454 19.74 3.39 41.04
C ASN A 454 18.93 4.59 41.57
N GLN A 455 18.87 5.71 40.83
CA GLN A 455 18.08 6.87 41.11
C GLN A 455 17.07 7.14 40.01
N LEU A 456 15.91 7.67 40.38
CA LEU A 456 14.91 8.08 39.40
C LEU A 456 15.20 9.49 38.92
N ALA A 457 15.04 9.70 37.61
CA ALA A 457 15.17 11.02 37.00
C ALA A 457 14.15 11.22 35.88
N LEU A 458 13.81 12.46 35.62
CA LEU A 458 12.91 12.87 34.56
C LEU A 458 13.70 13.48 33.40
N LEU A 459 13.65 12.88 32.20
CA LEU A 459 14.31 13.38 31.00
C LEU A 459 13.30 14.17 30.14
N SER A 460 13.66 15.38 29.74
CA SER A 460 12.90 16.19 28.79
C SER A 460 13.17 15.71 27.36
N LEU A 461 12.19 15.07 26.70
CA LEU A 461 12.33 14.50 25.37
C LEU A 461 12.56 15.57 24.29
N VAL A 462 11.87 16.70 24.36
CA VAL A 462 12.08 17.83 23.44
C VAL A 462 13.52 18.33 23.46
N ARG A 463 14.12 18.41 24.66
CA ARG A 463 15.52 18.85 24.79
C ARG A 463 16.50 17.80 24.32
N ALA A 464 16.25 16.54 24.64
CA ALA A 464 17.03 15.41 24.15
C ALA A 464 17.06 15.35 22.61
N GLU A 465 15.91 15.47 21.98
CA GLU A 465 15.80 15.49 20.52
C GLU A 465 16.52 16.71 19.91
N ARG A 466 16.42 17.89 20.54
CA ARG A 466 17.11 19.09 20.07
C ARG A 466 18.63 18.94 20.10
N VAL A 467 19.18 18.33 21.17
CA VAL A 467 20.62 18.08 21.28
C VAL A 467 21.08 17.11 20.16
N LEU A 468 20.39 16.00 19.99
CA LEU A 468 20.72 15.01 18.95
C LEU A 468 20.62 15.60 17.54
N LEU A 469 19.54 16.34 17.26
CA LEU A 469 19.33 16.97 15.96
C LEU A 469 20.39 18.06 15.68
N ARG A 470 20.76 18.88 16.67
CA ARG A 470 21.83 19.89 16.53
C ARG A 470 23.15 19.23 16.16
N HIS A 471 23.50 18.14 16.83
CA HIS A 471 24.73 17.40 16.56
C HIS A 471 24.75 16.85 15.12
N TRP A 472 23.67 16.19 14.72
CA TRP A 472 23.51 15.68 13.36
C TRP A 472 23.60 16.78 12.30
N LEU A 473 22.97 17.96 12.54
CA LEU A 473 23.04 19.09 11.63
C LEU A 473 24.46 19.62 11.47
N LEU A 474 25.23 19.70 12.55
CA LEU A 474 26.62 20.15 12.52
C LEU A 474 27.53 19.17 11.79
N GLU A 475 27.35 17.88 11.98
CA GLU A 475 28.10 16.84 11.25
C GLU A 475 27.80 16.87 9.74
N THR A 476 26.53 17.05 9.37
CA THR A 476 26.11 17.07 7.97
C THR A 476 26.24 18.42 7.30
N TRP A 477 26.58 19.50 8.05
CA TRP A 477 26.66 20.86 7.53
C TRP A 477 27.58 21.03 6.32
N GLY A 478 28.68 20.31 6.30
CA GLY A 478 29.65 20.33 5.20
C GLY A 478 29.11 19.81 3.89
N GLN A 479 28.19 18.83 3.95
CA GLN A 479 27.55 18.20 2.79
C GLN A 479 26.31 18.99 2.31
N GLY A 480 25.75 19.84 3.18
CA GLY A 480 24.48 20.55 2.96
C GLY A 480 23.24 19.71 3.28
N LEU A 481 22.16 20.42 3.62
CA LEU A 481 20.89 19.79 3.98
C LEU A 481 20.08 19.48 2.71
N ALA A 482 19.40 18.33 2.71
CA ALA A 482 18.53 17.92 1.62
C ALA A 482 17.35 18.88 1.45
N ALA A 483 17.29 19.55 0.30
CA ALA A 483 16.25 20.52 -0.05
C ALA A 483 15.02 19.79 -0.61
N GLN A 484 13.88 19.85 0.07
CA GLN A 484 12.62 19.28 -0.37
C GLN A 484 11.77 20.31 -1.13
N PRO A 485 11.16 19.96 -2.28
CA PRO A 485 10.30 20.88 -3.01
C PRO A 485 9.02 21.16 -2.22
N LEU A 486 8.59 22.42 -2.23
CA LEU A 486 7.28 22.81 -1.73
C LEU A 486 6.21 22.49 -2.77
N LEU A 487 5.09 21.89 -2.35
CA LEU A 487 3.94 21.62 -3.21
C LEU A 487 3.35 22.89 -3.83
N LEU A 488 3.32 23.97 -3.05
CA LEU A 488 2.99 25.32 -3.51
C LEU A 488 4.17 26.22 -3.16
N PRO A 489 4.86 26.79 -4.17
CA PRO A 489 5.90 27.77 -3.92
C PRO A 489 5.36 28.95 -3.11
N VAL A 490 6.07 29.34 -2.06
CA VAL A 490 5.65 30.45 -1.18
C VAL A 490 6.28 31.74 -1.72
N SER A 491 5.45 32.72 -2.06
CA SER A 491 5.89 34.04 -2.50
C SER A 491 5.78 35.04 -1.36
N PHE A 492 6.81 35.86 -1.18
CA PHE A 492 6.84 36.91 -0.16
C PHE A 492 7.60 38.13 -0.65
N LYS A 493 7.22 39.28 -0.11
CA LYS A 493 7.86 40.55 -0.44
C LYS A 493 9.01 40.80 0.54
N LEU A 494 10.18 41.10 0.00
CA LEU A 494 11.36 41.47 0.78
C LEU A 494 11.83 42.90 0.45
N PRO A 495 12.37 43.63 1.43
CA PRO A 495 13.05 44.88 1.18
C PRO A 495 14.31 44.63 0.32
N LYS A 496 14.74 45.65 -0.41
CA LYS A 496 15.82 45.54 -1.41
C LYS A 496 17.16 45.09 -0.85
N ASN A 497 17.49 45.48 0.41
CA ASN A 497 18.69 45.00 1.10
C ASN A 497 18.68 43.49 1.31
N LEU A 498 17.56 42.90 1.71
CA LEU A 498 17.45 41.47 1.92
C LEU A 498 17.42 40.67 0.60
N ILE A 499 16.90 41.26 -0.51
CA ILE A 499 16.99 40.64 -1.84
C ILE A 499 18.45 40.58 -2.31
N ALA A 500 19.23 41.65 -2.10
CA ALA A 500 20.65 41.63 -2.39
C ALA A 500 21.39 40.57 -1.57
N LEU A 501 21.09 40.48 -0.26
CA LEU A 501 21.64 39.46 0.65
C LEU A 501 21.33 38.03 0.18
N VAL A 502 20.09 37.74 -0.26
CA VAL A 502 19.71 36.41 -0.80
C VAL A 502 20.59 36.04 -2.00
N THR A 503 20.89 36.98 -2.87
CA THR A 503 21.74 36.77 -4.06
C THR A 503 23.19 36.54 -3.65
N GLU A 504 23.68 37.30 -2.71
CA GLU A 504 25.05 37.20 -2.19
C GLU A 504 25.27 35.90 -1.42
N GLN A 505 24.29 35.51 -0.61
CA GLN A 505 24.36 34.33 0.27
C GLN A 505 23.67 33.09 -0.33
N GLU A 506 23.50 33.04 -1.66
CA GLU A 506 22.81 31.91 -2.34
C GLU A 506 23.43 30.55 -2.02
N ARG A 507 24.76 30.49 -1.91
CA ARG A 507 25.48 29.26 -1.56
C ARG A 507 25.18 28.77 -0.15
N LEU A 508 25.08 29.68 0.81
CA LEU A 508 24.75 29.38 2.21
C LEU A 508 23.29 28.90 2.31
N LEU A 509 22.36 29.59 1.67
CA LEU A 509 20.96 29.22 1.65
C LEU A 509 20.74 27.85 1.00
N LYS A 510 21.41 27.56 -0.10
CA LYS A 510 21.39 26.21 -0.70
C LYS A 510 21.97 25.12 0.22
N ARG A 511 23.04 25.44 0.96
CA ARG A 511 23.59 24.52 1.97
C ARG A 511 22.58 24.23 3.09
N MET A 512 21.77 25.21 3.48
CA MET A 512 20.66 25.04 4.41
C MET A 512 19.45 24.33 3.80
N GLY A 513 19.47 23.96 2.54
CA GLY A 513 18.35 23.32 1.84
C GLY A 513 17.25 24.31 1.42
N LEU A 514 17.56 25.62 1.32
CA LEU A 514 16.63 26.67 0.92
C LEU A 514 16.92 27.09 -0.52
N GLU A 515 15.92 26.98 -1.42
CA GLU A 515 16.03 27.50 -2.78
C GLU A 515 15.02 28.62 -3.02
N LEU A 516 15.56 29.82 -3.25
CA LEU A 516 14.80 31.02 -3.54
C LEU A 516 15.00 31.44 -5.00
N LYS A 517 13.91 31.85 -5.66
CA LYS A 517 13.91 32.38 -7.01
C LYS A 517 13.32 33.79 -7.03
N SER A 518 13.84 34.65 -7.88
CA SER A 518 13.25 35.98 -8.08
C SER A 518 11.90 35.86 -8.79
N GLY A 519 10.84 36.41 -8.20
CA GLY A 519 9.48 36.47 -8.76
C GLY A 519 9.08 37.85 -9.29
N GLY A 520 9.98 38.86 -9.20
CA GLY A 520 9.73 40.24 -9.62
C GLY A 520 10.62 41.22 -8.87
N ARG A 521 10.29 42.54 -8.98
CA ARG A 521 11.16 43.63 -8.45
C ARG A 521 11.37 43.54 -6.92
N ASP A 522 10.35 43.14 -6.18
CA ASP A 522 10.39 43.11 -4.70
C ASP A 522 9.81 41.79 -4.16
N THR A 523 9.76 40.72 -4.99
CA THR A 523 9.16 39.44 -4.62
C THR A 523 10.17 38.31 -4.81
N MET A 524 10.30 37.46 -3.79
CA MET A 524 11.05 36.22 -3.85
C MET A 524 10.09 35.03 -3.72
N ILE A 525 10.41 33.95 -4.38
CA ILE A 525 9.63 32.70 -4.38
C ILE A 525 10.51 31.61 -3.80
N LEU A 526 10.10 31.05 -2.67
CA LEU A 526 10.73 29.89 -2.06
C LEU A 526 10.16 28.62 -2.71
N THR A 527 11.02 27.82 -3.31
CA THR A 527 10.65 26.61 -4.05
C THR A 527 11.01 25.33 -3.32
N ARG A 528 12.07 25.36 -2.51
CA ARG A 528 12.53 24.21 -1.70
C ARG A 528 12.92 24.64 -0.30
N VAL A 529 12.70 23.73 0.66
CA VAL A 529 13.05 23.91 2.08
C VAL A 529 13.61 22.62 2.67
N PRO A 530 14.43 22.67 3.73
CA PRO A 530 14.81 21.45 4.45
C PRO A 530 13.57 20.84 5.14
N ALA A 531 13.58 19.52 5.33
CA ALA A 531 12.47 18.77 5.94
C ALA A 531 11.98 19.38 7.26
N LEU A 532 12.91 19.88 8.07
CA LEU A 532 12.66 20.50 9.37
C LEU A 532 11.75 21.74 9.33
N LEU A 533 11.83 22.53 8.26
CA LEU A 533 11.06 23.77 8.13
C LEU A 533 9.77 23.59 7.31
N ARG A 534 9.48 22.41 6.81
CA ARG A 534 8.34 22.19 5.92
C ARG A 534 6.97 22.44 6.58
N GLN A 535 6.90 22.28 7.88
CA GLN A 535 5.65 22.44 8.66
C GLN A 535 5.53 23.79 9.35
N THR A 536 6.51 24.68 9.20
CA THR A 536 6.56 25.96 9.87
C THR A 536 5.98 27.08 9.00
N ASP A 537 5.67 28.21 9.62
CA ASP A 537 5.25 29.42 8.89
C ASP A 537 6.45 30.08 8.22
N LEU A 538 6.73 29.63 6.99
CA LEU A 538 7.88 30.09 6.20
C LEU A 538 7.83 31.59 5.87
N VAL A 539 6.63 32.17 5.76
CA VAL A 539 6.47 33.61 5.45
C VAL A 539 7.00 34.46 6.60
N ARG A 540 6.78 34.01 7.83
CA ARG A 540 7.26 34.69 9.04
C ARG A 540 8.74 34.42 9.29
N LEU A 541 9.17 33.17 9.13
CA LEU A 541 10.51 32.74 9.54
C LEU A 541 11.62 33.16 8.59
N LEU A 542 11.34 33.30 7.30
CA LEU A 542 12.40 33.59 6.34
C LEU A 542 13.00 35.00 6.48
N PRO A 543 12.23 36.09 6.71
CA PRO A 543 12.79 37.40 7.03
C PRO A 543 13.66 37.39 8.29
N GLU A 544 13.25 36.63 9.32
CA GLU A 544 14.01 36.48 10.58
C GLU A 544 15.35 35.77 10.33
N LEU A 545 15.34 34.67 9.55
CA LEU A 545 16.56 33.98 9.14
C LEU A 545 17.53 34.91 8.38
N LEU A 546 17.01 35.69 7.41
CA LEU A 546 17.83 36.60 6.63
C LEU A 546 18.47 37.70 7.49
N GLN A 547 17.78 38.19 8.53
CA GLN A 547 18.37 39.13 9.51
C GLN A 547 19.48 38.47 10.33
N ILE A 548 19.32 37.20 10.71
CA ILE A 548 20.39 36.45 11.42
C ILE A 548 21.62 36.29 10.53
N ILE A 549 21.41 36.00 9.22
CA ILE A 549 22.50 35.88 8.25
C ILE A 549 23.19 37.23 8.05
N GLU A 550 22.44 38.33 7.93
CA GLU A 550 22.96 39.71 7.81
C GLU A 550 23.82 40.09 9.01
N GLY A 551 23.35 39.82 10.24
CA GLY A 551 24.07 40.09 11.47
C GLY A 551 25.29 39.19 11.72
N GLY A 552 25.37 38.03 11.06
CA GLY A 552 26.46 37.06 11.20
C GLY A 552 27.53 37.13 10.11
N SER A 553 27.47 38.10 9.19
CA SER A 553 28.41 38.22 8.05
C SER A 553 29.88 38.42 8.44
N ASP A 554 30.15 38.96 9.62
CA ASP A 554 31.51 39.19 10.16
C ASP A 554 32.01 38.03 11.06
N SER A 555 31.22 37.00 11.27
CA SER A 555 31.56 35.86 12.14
C SER A 555 32.35 34.80 11.39
N ASP A 556 33.17 34.03 12.11
CA ASP A 556 33.85 32.86 11.55
C ASP A 556 32.82 31.84 11.04
N ALA A 557 33.14 31.17 9.90
CA ALA A 557 32.23 30.24 9.24
C ALA A 557 31.73 29.12 10.16
N GLY A 558 32.53 28.70 11.15
CA GLY A 558 32.15 27.71 12.17
C GLY A 558 31.08 28.24 13.13
N GLN A 559 31.27 29.48 13.62
CA GLN A 559 30.31 30.12 14.52
C GLN A 559 28.98 30.40 13.80
N GLN A 560 29.03 30.83 12.54
CA GLN A 560 27.83 31.03 11.71
C GLN A 560 27.05 29.74 11.54
N ALA A 561 27.74 28.60 11.28
CA ALA A 561 27.11 27.28 11.16
C ALA A 561 26.40 26.89 12.47
N GLU A 562 27.04 27.11 13.64
CA GLU A 562 26.42 26.80 14.94
C GLU A 562 25.15 27.58 15.18
N VAL A 563 25.15 28.89 14.91
CA VAL A 563 23.98 29.78 15.11
C VAL A 563 22.84 29.35 14.19
N LEU A 564 23.12 29.03 12.91
CA LEU A 564 22.11 28.61 11.94
C LEU A 564 21.57 27.23 12.25
N CYS A 565 22.40 26.27 12.66
CA CYS A 565 21.94 24.95 13.11
C CYS A 565 21.07 25.08 14.38
N GLN A 566 21.45 25.91 15.33
CA GLN A 566 20.64 26.14 16.52
C GLN A 566 19.28 26.75 16.18
N TRP A 567 19.23 27.73 15.29
CA TRP A 567 18.00 28.33 14.80
C TRP A 567 17.11 27.26 14.09
N LEU A 568 17.67 26.43 13.20
CA LEU A 568 16.95 25.35 12.53
C LEU A 568 16.31 24.37 13.52
N VAL A 569 17.03 23.99 14.58
CA VAL A 569 16.53 23.10 15.62
C VAL A 569 15.37 23.72 16.40
N GLU A 570 15.49 25.00 16.73
CA GLU A 570 14.46 25.72 17.50
C GLU A 570 13.16 25.89 16.73
N GLN A 571 13.26 26.14 15.43
CA GLN A 571 12.09 26.26 14.56
C GLN A 571 11.53 24.90 14.11
N GLY A 572 12.37 23.87 13.96
CA GLY A 572 11.99 22.54 13.47
C GLY A 572 11.31 21.66 14.52
N ILE A 573 11.56 21.85 15.81
CA ILE A 573 10.98 21.04 16.89
C ILE A 573 10.04 21.87 17.74
N SER A 574 8.73 21.59 17.63
CA SER A 574 7.70 22.23 18.46
C SER A 574 7.91 21.92 19.94
N ARG A 575 7.61 22.90 20.81
CA ARG A 575 7.63 22.72 22.29
C ARG A 575 6.50 21.82 22.77
N GLU A 576 5.42 21.70 21.98
CA GLU A 576 4.21 20.89 22.25
C GLU A 576 4.25 19.54 21.57
N LYS A 577 5.43 19.09 21.11
CA LYS A 577 5.58 17.79 20.46
C LYS A 577 5.27 16.66 21.43
N ILE A 578 4.41 15.76 21.01
CA ILE A 578 3.99 14.56 21.74
C ILE A 578 4.89 13.38 21.31
N TYR A 579 5.29 12.56 22.27
CA TYR A 579 6.14 11.39 22.04
C TYR A 579 5.42 10.12 22.47
N ASP A 580 5.70 9.03 21.77
CA ASP A 580 5.38 7.67 22.21
C ASP A 580 6.58 7.06 22.97
N PHE A 581 6.31 5.97 23.71
CA PHE A 581 7.33 5.31 24.54
C PHE A 581 8.49 4.73 23.71
N SER A 582 8.21 4.24 22.49
CA SER A 582 9.21 3.69 21.58
C SER A 582 10.18 4.75 21.11
N THR A 583 9.65 5.90 20.64
CA THR A 583 10.46 7.06 20.23
C THR A 583 11.25 7.62 21.42
N ALA A 584 10.65 7.72 22.60
CA ALA A 584 11.30 8.19 23.82
C ALA A 584 12.48 7.28 24.23
N SER A 585 12.27 5.95 24.19
CA SER A 585 13.32 4.98 24.50
C SER A 585 14.47 5.00 23.50
N ARG A 586 14.16 5.19 22.19
CA ARG A 586 15.17 5.34 21.16
C ARG A 586 15.98 6.61 21.35
N LEU A 587 15.34 7.76 21.63
CA LEU A 587 16.03 9.01 21.92
C LEU A 587 16.96 8.89 23.13
N LEU A 588 16.53 8.19 24.20
CA LEU A 588 17.40 7.90 25.33
C LEU A 588 18.62 7.07 24.92
N THR A 589 18.41 6.02 24.11
CA THR A 589 19.50 5.15 23.66
C THR A 589 20.51 5.91 22.80
N GLU A 590 20.05 6.72 21.86
CA GLU A 590 20.88 7.57 21.01
C GLU A 590 21.63 8.62 21.83
N LEU A 591 20.97 9.23 22.81
CA LEU A 591 21.57 10.23 23.70
C LEU A 591 22.67 9.61 24.58
N VAL A 592 22.42 8.44 25.16
CA VAL A 592 23.44 7.71 25.97
C VAL A 592 24.62 7.32 25.12
N ALA A 593 24.40 6.90 23.88
CA ALA A 593 25.48 6.47 22.98
C ALA A 593 26.34 7.63 22.47
N ALA A 594 25.72 8.76 22.11
CA ALA A 594 26.40 9.88 21.47
C ALA A 594 26.83 10.98 22.45
N HIS A 595 26.06 11.22 23.53
CA HIS A 595 26.18 12.37 24.41
C HIS A 595 25.89 12.04 25.87
N ALA A 596 26.53 11.03 26.42
CA ALA A 596 26.38 10.65 27.84
C ALA A 596 26.68 11.78 28.84
N ASP A 597 27.57 12.70 28.47
CA ASP A 597 27.91 13.91 29.20
C ASP A 597 26.71 14.88 29.38
N GLN A 598 25.87 14.97 28.38
CA GLN A 598 24.67 15.83 28.40
C GLN A 598 23.59 15.36 29.39
N LEU A 599 23.63 14.09 29.80
CA LEU A 599 22.73 13.57 30.85
C LEU A 599 23.00 14.18 32.23
N THR A 600 24.09 14.94 32.40
CA THR A 600 24.37 15.71 33.63
C THR A 600 23.76 17.11 33.62
N ASP A 601 23.25 17.58 32.45
CA ASP A 601 22.58 18.88 32.38
C ASP A 601 21.23 18.83 33.10
N ILE A 602 21.14 19.57 34.22
CA ILE A 602 19.93 19.69 35.05
C ILE A 602 18.73 20.30 34.31
N ARG A 603 18.97 20.96 33.18
CA ARG A 603 17.90 21.48 32.31
C ARG A 603 17.26 20.38 31.49
N MET A 604 18.00 19.29 31.19
CA MET A 604 17.52 18.17 30.38
C MET A 604 17.10 17.01 31.26
N VAL A 605 17.89 16.66 32.30
CA VAL A 605 17.61 15.55 33.20
C VAL A 605 17.49 16.08 34.62
N ARG A 606 16.34 15.87 35.25
CA ARG A 606 16.11 16.26 36.67
C ARG A 606 15.99 15.03 37.54
N PRO A 607 16.84 14.86 38.56
CA PRO A 607 16.68 13.79 39.53
C PRO A 607 15.38 14.00 40.33
N LEU A 608 14.68 12.92 40.61
CA LEU A 608 13.48 12.92 41.46
C LEU A 608 13.86 12.41 42.85
N SER A 609 13.68 13.27 43.86
CA SER A 609 13.83 12.85 45.25
C SER A 609 12.52 12.28 45.75
N LEU A 610 12.53 10.99 46.09
CA LEU A 610 11.39 10.34 46.74
C LEU A 610 11.44 10.41 48.28
N ALA A 611 12.45 11.07 48.84
CA ALA A 611 12.65 11.08 50.28
C ALA A 611 11.41 11.59 51.06
N THR A 612 10.81 12.70 50.61
CA THR A 612 9.61 13.26 51.23
C THR A 612 8.39 12.31 51.16
N VAL A 613 8.25 11.63 50.03
CA VAL A 613 7.14 10.68 49.82
C VAL A 613 7.35 9.41 50.65
N LEU A 614 8.59 8.94 50.79
CA LEU A 614 8.92 7.80 51.63
C LEU A 614 8.75 8.09 53.12
N GLU A 615 9.12 9.32 53.56
CA GLU A 615 8.88 9.79 54.94
C GLU A 615 7.39 9.83 55.27
N GLU A 616 6.53 10.22 54.31
CA GLU A 616 5.05 10.17 54.50
C GLU A 616 4.53 8.74 54.68
N PHE A 617 5.12 7.73 54.04
CA PHE A 617 4.76 6.34 54.23
C PHE A 617 5.26 5.76 55.59
N GLU A 618 6.42 6.23 56.10
CA GLU A 618 6.97 5.78 57.37
C GLU A 618 6.27 6.44 58.56
N HIS A 619 5.68 7.63 58.40
CA HIS A 619 4.99 8.37 59.46
C HIS A 619 3.46 8.35 59.37
N GLY A 620 2.90 7.61 58.40
CA GLY A 620 1.47 7.51 58.12
C GLY A 620 0.78 6.28 58.76
N GLU A 621 1.12 5.88 60.02
CA GLU A 621 0.32 5.00 60.84
C GLU A 621 -0.55 5.77 61.81
#